data_e6daefe66b78e10c26eed34c3da2f276
#
_entry.id   e6daefe66b78e10c26eed34c3da2f276
#
_cell.length_a   1.000
_cell.length_b   1.000
_cell.length_c   1.000
_cell.angle_alpha   90.00
_cell.angle_beta   90.00
_cell.angle_gamma   90.00
#
_symmetry.space_group_name_H-M   'P 1'
#
loop_
_entity.id
_entity.type
_entity.pdbx_description
1 polymer ?
#
loop_
_entity_poly.entity_id
_entity_poly.type
_entity_poly.pdbx_seq_one_letter_code
_entity_poly.pdbx_strand_id
1 'polypeptide(L)'
;MPTTVTRKYKTKDVEMLTATATIIENAIANKTLLQSKRTTWADPFFDDLKTQIQTTTDTFLGKDAAQQMRQATQVILTIQTQALNDLAEFKVQIEQDFKNVPVQKTEILTQLGFTTYHKSAQKGDQEALVNLLFQFKTNLNPTLNTEIVTKGTAQATIDNIIGYANTLKDANISQETYKGT
;
A
#
# COMPACT_ATOMS: atom_id res chain seq x y z
N MET A 1 0.76 -35.04 28.55
CA MET A 1 1.37 -33.77 28.94
C MET A 1 1.12 -32.77 27.83
N PRO A 2 0.62 -31.57 28.09
CA PRO A 2 0.48 -30.57 27.05
C PRO A 2 1.87 -30.16 26.57
N THR A 3 2.12 -30.31 25.30
CA THR A 3 3.37 -29.83 24.65
C THR A 3 3.35 -28.29 24.66
N THR A 4 4.25 -27.69 25.44
CA THR A 4 4.40 -26.23 25.44
C THR A 4 5.01 -25.80 24.10
N VAL A 5 4.21 -25.18 23.26
CA VAL A 5 4.69 -24.62 21.99
C VAL A 5 5.40 -23.30 22.27
N THR A 6 6.71 -23.25 22.01
CA THR A 6 7.48 -22.01 22.17
C THR A 6 7.19 -21.09 20.99
N ARG A 7 6.68 -19.89 21.28
CA ARG A 7 6.42 -18.85 20.28
C ARG A 7 7.74 -18.41 19.60
N LYS A 8 7.77 -18.41 18.26
CA LYS A 8 8.95 -18.03 17.48
C LYS A 8 8.98 -16.54 17.08
N TYR A 9 7.93 -15.79 17.39
CA TYR A 9 7.79 -14.36 17.06
C TYR A 9 7.44 -13.56 18.33
N LYS A 10 7.74 -12.25 18.30
CA LYS A 10 7.63 -11.37 19.47
C LYS A 10 6.35 -10.51 19.46
N THR A 11 5.62 -10.48 18.34
CA THR A 11 4.40 -9.71 18.17
C THR A 11 3.18 -10.42 18.70
N LYS A 12 2.04 -9.73 18.82
CA LYS A 12 0.76 -10.36 19.13
C LYS A 12 0.35 -11.31 18.00
N ASP A 13 -0.40 -12.35 18.31
CA ASP A 13 -0.87 -13.34 17.32
C ASP A 13 -1.70 -12.70 16.22
N VAL A 14 -2.56 -11.73 16.59
CA VAL A 14 -3.37 -10.94 15.64
C VAL A 14 -2.49 -10.14 14.66
N GLU A 15 -1.44 -9.49 15.16
CA GLU A 15 -0.50 -8.73 14.33
C GLU A 15 0.23 -9.65 13.35
N MET A 16 0.67 -10.81 13.81
CA MET A 16 1.33 -11.81 12.97
C MET A 16 0.39 -12.31 11.88
N LEU A 17 -0.86 -12.67 12.23
CA LEU A 17 -1.87 -13.13 11.27
C LEU A 17 -2.21 -12.05 10.23
N THR A 18 -2.34 -10.78 10.65
CA THR A 18 -2.60 -9.66 9.76
C THR A 18 -1.44 -9.44 8.78
N ALA A 19 -0.21 -9.41 9.29
CA ALA A 19 0.97 -9.24 8.45
C ALA A 19 1.09 -10.38 7.43
N THR A 20 0.86 -11.61 7.87
CA THR A 20 0.92 -12.78 6.99
C THR A 20 -0.18 -12.74 5.93
N ALA A 21 -1.41 -12.35 6.28
CA ALA A 21 -2.50 -12.17 5.32
C ALA A 21 -2.15 -11.12 4.26
N THR A 22 -1.59 -9.98 4.67
CA THR A 22 -1.14 -8.92 3.74
C THR A 22 -0.05 -9.41 2.79
N ILE A 23 0.92 -10.17 3.30
CA ILE A 23 2.01 -10.76 2.48
C ILE A 23 1.43 -11.72 1.43
N ILE A 24 0.50 -12.58 1.82
CA ILE A 24 -0.11 -13.55 0.90
C ILE A 24 -0.97 -12.87 -0.17
N GLU A 25 -1.76 -11.86 0.18
CA GLU A 25 -2.52 -11.10 -0.83
C GLU A 25 -1.60 -10.42 -1.85
N ASN A 26 -0.50 -9.82 -1.39
CA ASN A 26 0.52 -9.26 -2.28
C ASN A 26 1.20 -10.34 -3.14
N ALA A 27 1.46 -11.52 -2.59
CA ALA A 27 2.04 -12.63 -3.34
C ALA A 27 1.07 -13.15 -4.42
N ILE A 28 -0.23 -13.23 -4.13
CA ILE A 28 -1.26 -13.60 -5.09
C ILE A 28 -1.36 -12.56 -6.22
N ALA A 29 -1.33 -11.27 -5.89
CA ALA A 29 -1.33 -10.20 -6.89
C ALA A 29 -0.11 -10.26 -7.82
N ASN A 30 1.03 -10.79 -7.36
CA ASN A 30 2.26 -10.95 -8.11
C ASN A 30 2.56 -12.41 -8.50
N LYS A 31 1.55 -13.29 -8.47
CA LYS A 31 1.65 -14.75 -8.60
C LYS A 31 2.47 -15.19 -9.80
N THR A 32 2.18 -14.65 -10.98
CA THR A 32 2.87 -15.00 -12.22
C THR A 32 4.38 -14.76 -12.15
N LEU A 33 4.78 -13.60 -11.60
CA LEU A 33 6.19 -13.26 -11.43
C LEU A 33 6.87 -14.21 -10.42
N LEU A 34 6.22 -14.46 -9.28
CA LEU A 34 6.79 -15.30 -8.23
C LEU A 34 6.94 -16.75 -8.68
N GLN A 35 5.95 -17.30 -9.38
CA GLN A 35 5.98 -18.64 -9.92
C GLN A 35 7.06 -18.81 -11.01
N SER A 36 7.34 -17.76 -11.80
CA SER A 36 8.45 -17.79 -12.76
C SER A 36 9.83 -17.87 -12.10
N LYS A 37 9.95 -17.51 -10.81
CA LYS A 37 11.20 -17.57 -10.04
C LYS A 37 11.36 -18.87 -9.25
N ARG A 38 10.25 -19.55 -8.92
CA ARG A 38 10.28 -20.81 -8.15
C ARG A 38 9.16 -21.76 -8.60
N THR A 39 9.52 -22.87 -9.20
CA THR A 39 8.58 -23.90 -9.66
C THR A 39 7.78 -24.54 -8.51
N THR A 40 8.34 -24.58 -7.30
CA THR A 40 7.67 -25.10 -6.09
C THR A 40 6.53 -24.20 -5.62
N TRP A 41 6.39 -22.99 -6.17
CA TRP A 41 5.30 -22.06 -5.89
C TRP A 41 4.17 -22.11 -6.93
N ALA A 42 4.17 -23.18 -7.78
CA ALA A 42 3.07 -23.42 -8.71
C ALA A 42 1.74 -23.60 -7.96
N ASP A 43 0.63 -23.40 -8.69
CA ASP A 43 -0.71 -23.61 -8.14
C ASP A 43 -0.87 -25.00 -7.52
N PRO A 44 -1.52 -25.11 -6.37
CA PRO A 44 -2.29 -24.09 -5.62
C PRO A 44 -1.53 -23.43 -4.43
N PHE A 45 -0.19 -23.37 -4.45
CA PHE A 45 0.66 -23.00 -3.31
C PHE A 45 0.19 -21.74 -2.54
N PHE A 46 -0.04 -20.62 -3.24
CA PHE A 46 -0.46 -19.37 -2.60
C PHE A 46 -1.91 -19.41 -2.13
N ASP A 47 -2.77 -20.11 -2.86
CA ASP A 47 -4.19 -20.27 -2.51
C ASP A 47 -4.33 -21.15 -1.26
N ASP A 48 -3.51 -22.19 -1.14
CA ASP A 48 -3.44 -23.04 0.05
C ASP A 48 -2.95 -22.27 1.27
N LEU A 49 -1.89 -21.46 1.12
CA LEU A 49 -1.41 -20.60 2.21
C LEU A 49 -2.48 -19.61 2.66
N LYS A 50 -3.19 -18.98 1.72
CA LYS A 50 -4.32 -18.08 2.03
C LYS A 50 -5.38 -18.81 2.85
N THR A 51 -5.76 -20.00 2.42
CA THR A 51 -6.75 -20.84 3.12
C THR A 51 -6.30 -21.21 4.53
N GLN A 52 -5.03 -21.58 4.71
CA GLN A 52 -4.47 -21.90 6.03
C GLN A 52 -4.50 -20.70 6.97
N ILE A 53 -4.12 -19.51 6.48
CA ILE A 53 -4.18 -18.28 7.28
C ILE A 53 -5.62 -17.95 7.66
N GLN A 54 -6.56 -18.06 6.72
CA GLN A 54 -7.98 -17.81 6.99
C GLN A 54 -8.51 -18.76 8.07
N THR A 55 -8.26 -20.06 7.92
CA THR A 55 -8.68 -21.06 8.89
C THR A 55 -8.09 -20.81 10.28
N THR A 56 -6.80 -20.46 10.33
CA THR A 56 -6.13 -20.14 11.59
C THR A 56 -6.76 -18.91 12.24
N THR A 57 -7.00 -17.85 11.45
CA THR A 57 -7.61 -16.61 11.92
C THR A 57 -9.02 -16.85 12.45
N ASP A 58 -9.85 -17.61 11.74
CA ASP A 58 -11.22 -17.96 12.16
C ASP A 58 -11.24 -18.79 13.45
N THR A 59 -10.24 -19.65 13.64
CA THR A 59 -10.13 -20.50 14.83
C THR A 59 -9.73 -19.70 16.06
N PHE A 60 -8.80 -18.75 15.93
CA PHE A 60 -8.23 -18.05 17.09
C PHE A 60 -8.90 -16.72 17.42
N LEU A 61 -9.47 -16.02 16.43
CA LEU A 61 -10.09 -14.70 16.64
C LEU A 61 -11.62 -14.73 16.65
N GLY A 62 -12.23 -15.86 16.28
CA GLY A 62 -13.66 -15.92 16.00
C GLY A 62 -14.04 -15.36 14.64
N LYS A 63 -15.14 -15.84 14.07
CA LYS A 63 -15.52 -15.56 12.68
C LYS A 63 -15.75 -14.07 12.39
N ASP A 64 -16.39 -13.34 13.29
CA ASP A 64 -16.75 -11.93 13.06
C ASP A 64 -15.51 -11.02 13.10
N ALA A 65 -14.64 -11.17 14.08
CA ALA A 65 -13.39 -10.40 14.19
C ALA A 65 -12.44 -10.71 13.02
N ALA A 66 -12.34 -11.99 12.63
CA ALA A 66 -11.56 -12.42 11.49
C ALA A 66 -12.07 -11.83 10.17
N GLN A 67 -13.40 -11.74 9.98
CA GLN A 67 -14.00 -11.15 8.80
C GLN A 67 -13.73 -9.65 8.73
N GLN A 68 -13.91 -8.92 9.83
CA GLN A 68 -13.62 -7.47 9.91
C GLN A 68 -12.16 -7.16 9.61
N MET A 69 -11.24 -7.97 10.14
CA MET A 69 -9.81 -7.81 9.90
C MET A 69 -9.44 -8.05 8.42
N ARG A 70 -10.03 -9.08 7.79
CA ARG A 70 -9.84 -9.32 6.34
C ARG A 70 -10.36 -8.17 5.50
N GLN A 71 -11.56 -7.66 5.81
CA GLN A 71 -12.15 -6.50 5.11
C GLN A 71 -11.26 -5.26 5.26
N ALA A 72 -10.78 -4.96 6.47
CA ALA A 72 -9.87 -3.83 6.70
C ALA A 72 -8.57 -3.96 5.90
N THR A 73 -7.99 -5.16 5.84
CA THR A 73 -6.80 -5.44 5.02
C THR A 73 -7.08 -5.21 3.53
N GLN A 74 -8.21 -5.68 3.00
CA GLN A 74 -8.58 -5.47 1.60
C GLN A 74 -8.80 -4.00 1.26
N VAL A 75 -9.40 -3.24 2.15
CA VAL A 75 -9.57 -1.78 1.97
C VAL A 75 -8.21 -1.09 1.83
N ILE A 76 -7.26 -1.39 2.72
CA ILE A 76 -5.91 -0.82 2.65
C ILE A 76 -5.22 -1.17 1.33
N LEU A 77 -5.24 -2.43 0.91
CA LEU A 77 -4.61 -2.88 -0.35
C LEU A 77 -5.23 -2.21 -1.58
N THR A 78 -6.56 -2.02 -1.58
CA THR A 78 -7.25 -1.31 -2.66
C THR A 78 -6.79 0.15 -2.75
N ILE A 79 -6.76 0.85 -1.61
CA ILE A 79 -6.30 2.25 -1.55
C ILE A 79 -4.83 2.36 -1.99
N GLN A 80 -3.97 1.46 -1.53
CA GLN A 80 -2.55 1.44 -1.92
C GLN A 80 -2.37 1.27 -3.43
N THR A 81 -3.10 0.34 -4.03
CA THR A 81 -3.04 0.07 -5.47
C THR A 81 -3.48 1.29 -6.27
N GLN A 82 -4.61 1.90 -5.90
CA GLN A 82 -5.12 3.10 -6.57
C GLN A 82 -4.15 4.27 -6.43
N ALA A 83 -3.66 4.52 -5.21
CA ALA A 83 -2.71 5.59 -4.94
C ALA A 83 -1.40 5.43 -5.74
N LEU A 84 -0.86 4.22 -5.83
CA LEU A 84 0.37 3.95 -6.61
C LEU A 84 0.15 4.16 -8.11
N ASN A 85 -1.01 3.79 -8.64
CA ASN A 85 -1.35 4.00 -10.05
C ASN A 85 -1.48 5.50 -10.35
N ASP A 86 -2.25 6.24 -9.56
CA ASP A 86 -2.45 7.67 -9.77
C ASP A 86 -1.15 8.46 -9.58
N LEU A 87 -0.31 8.10 -8.60
CA LEU A 87 1.01 8.69 -8.41
C LEU A 87 1.95 8.40 -9.59
N ALA A 88 1.92 7.18 -10.14
CA ALA A 88 2.74 6.82 -11.29
C ALA A 88 2.30 7.60 -12.54
N GLU A 89 0.99 7.72 -12.79
CA GLU A 89 0.44 8.50 -13.88
C GLU A 89 0.79 9.99 -13.72
N PHE A 90 0.56 10.56 -12.55
CA PHE A 90 0.91 11.95 -12.25
C PHE A 90 2.40 12.23 -12.50
N LYS A 91 3.28 11.33 -12.05
CA LYS A 91 4.72 11.47 -12.31
C LYS A 91 5.03 11.53 -13.81
N VAL A 92 4.42 10.65 -14.60
CA VAL A 92 4.61 10.62 -16.06
C VAL A 92 4.12 11.94 -16.69
N GLN A 93 2.98 12.47 -16.25
CA GLN A 93 2.47 13.77 -16.70
C GLN A 93 3.47 14.90 -16.40
N ILE A 94 4.00 14.99 -15.18
CA ILE A 94 5.04 15.98 -14.84
C ILE A 94 6.28 15.81 -15.71
N GLU A 95 6.73 14.58 -15.94
CA GLU A 95 7.90 14.31 -16.78
C GLU A 95 7.70 14.77 -18.24
N GLN A 96 6.48 14.68 -18.77
CA GLN A 96 6.15 15.13 -20.12
C GLN A 96 5.93 16.65 -20.20
N ASP A 97 5.17 17.21 -19.27
CA ASP A 97 4.80 18.64 -19.28
C ASP A 97 6.00 19.56 -19.04
N PHE A 98 6.96 19.08 -18.24
CA PHE A 98 8.18 19.81 -17.89
C PHE A 98 9.45 19.26 -18.59
N LYS A 99 9.29 18.49 -19.68
CA LYS A 99 10.43 17.89 -20.42
C LYS A 99 11.44 18.92 -20.91
N ASN A 100 10.99 20.12 -21.28
CA ASN A 100 11.82 21.19 -21.81
C ASN A 100 12.47 22.07 -20.72
N VAL A 101 12.14 21.85 -19.47
CA VAL A 101 12.65 22.57 -18.29
C VAL A 101 13.14 21.58 -17.22
N PRO A 102 14.23 20.84 -17.47
CA PRO A 102 14.63 19.68 -16.65
C PRO A 102 14.96 20.03 -15.21
N VAL A 103 15.44 21.24 -14.92
CA VAL A 103 15.71 21.69 -13.55
C VAL A 103 14.40 21.81 -12.78
N GLN A 104 13.43 22.54 -13.31
CA GLN A 104 12.11 22.71 -12.69
C GLN A 104 11.39 21.37 -12.51
N LYS A 105 11.46 20.47 -13.50
CA LYS A 105 10.94 19.11 -13.40
C LYS A 105 11.49 18.38 -12.18
N THR A 106 12.80 18.41 -12.00
CA THR A 106 13.47 17.75 -10.88
C THR A 106 13.10 18.37 -9.55
N GLU A 107 13.00 19.69 -9.50
CA GLU A 107 12.56 20.42 -8.31
C GLU A 107 11.14 20.04 -7.90
N ILE A 108 10.19 20.01 -8.85
CA ILE A 108 8.81 19.60 -8.61
C ILE A 108 8.74 18.16 -8.06
N LEU A 109 9.41 17.22 -8.74
CA LEU A 109 9.41 15.82 -8.30
C LEU A 109 10.05 15.63 -6.92
N THR A 110 11.06 16.41 -6.61
CA THR A 110 11.73 16.39 -5.30
C THR A 110 10.83 17.01 -4.22
N GLN A 111 10.26 18.17 -4.50
CA GLN A 111 9.34 18.86 -3.60
C GLN A 111 8.15 17.98 -3.22
N LEU A 112 7.57 17.28 -4.18
CA LEU A 112 6.42 16.39 -3.98
C LEU A 112 6.79 15.00 -3.43
N GLY A 113 8.08 14.69 -3.20
CA GLY A 113 8.55 13.46 -2.54
C GLY A 113 8.84 12.29 -3.48
N PHE A 114 8.68 12.46 -4.81
CA PHE A 114 8.88 11.36 -5.76
C PHE A 114 10.30 10.84 -5.80
N THR A 115 11.30 11.73 -5.70
CA THR A 115 12.71 11.34 -5.71
C THR A 115 13.10 10.50 -4.49
N THR A 116 12.46 10.72 -3.35
CA THR A 116 12.79 10.08 -2.08
C THR A 116 12.03 8.78 -1.88
N TYR A 117 10.71 8.79 -2.10
CA TYR A 117 9.84 7.72 -1.62
C TYR A 117 9.27 6.83 -2.72
N HIS A 118 9.07 7.35 -3.95
CA HIS A 118 8.29 6.66 -4.97
C HIS A 118 8.82 5.26 -5.32
N LYS A 119 10.15 5.12 -5.45
CA LYS A 119 10.77 3.83 -5.78
C LYS A 119 10.56 2.77 -4.70
N SER A 120 10.61 3.15 -3.42
CA SER A 120 10.37 2.24 -2.29
C SER A 120 8.89 1.90 -2.18
N ALA A 121 8.00 2.88 -2.35
CA ALA A 121 6.56 2.68 -2.37
C ALA A 121 6.13 1.68 -3.46
N GLN A 122 6.68 1.80 -4.69
CA GLN A 122 6.44 0.84 -5.79
C GLN A 122 6.91 -0.59 -5.48
N LYS A 123 7.86 -0.76 -4.57
CA LYS A 123 8.33 -2.08 -4.11
C LYS A 123 7.51 -2.67 -2.98
N GLY A 124 6.41 -2.01 -2.59
CA GLY A 124 5.51 -2.46 -1.55
C GLY A 124 5.83 -1.92 -0.15
N ASP A 125 6.72 -0.94 -0.03
CA ASP A 125 6.99 -0.25 1.22
C ASP A 125 5.83 0.70 1.53
N GLN A 126 4.99 0.28 2.49
CA GLN A 126 3.80 1.02 2.90
C GLN A 126 4.15 2.34 3.59
N GLU A 127 5.21 2.38 4.39
CA GLU A 127 5.66 3.60 5.05
C GLU A 127 6.13 4.63 4.02
N ALA A 128 6.89 4.20 3.02
CA ALA A 128 7.31 5.07 1.92
C ALA A 128 6.11 5.62 1.14
N LEU A 129 5.05 4.83 0.92
CA LEU A 129 3.83 5.32 0.27
C LEU A 129 3.11 6.38 1.13
N VAL A 130 2.96 6.13 2.42
CA VAL A 130 2.36 7.10 3.36
C VAL A 130 3.16 8.41 3.35
N ASN A 131 4.48 8.33 3.46
CA ASN A 131 5.36 9.50 3.46
C ASN A 131 5.27 10.26 2.12
N LEU A 132 5.22 9.57 0.99
CA LEU A 132 5.03 10.19 -0.33
C LEU A 132 3.71 10.96 -0.40
N LEU A 133 2.61 10.34 -0.01
CA LEU A 133 1.28 10.95 -0.05
C LEU A 133 1.19 12.18 0.87
N PHE A 134 1.75 12.12 2.08
CA PHE A 134 1.76 13.26 2.99
C PHE A 134 2.69 14.38 2.50
N GLN A 135 3.86 14.06 1.96
CA GLN A 135 4.75 15.06 1.39
C GLN A 135 4.12 15.73 0.17
N PHE A 136 3.49 14.96 -0.72
CA PHE A 136 2.71 15.48 -1.85
C PHE A 136 1.66 16.48 -1.37
N LYS A 137 0.78 16.06 -0.46
CA LYS A 137 -0.30 16.89 0.11
C LYS A 137 0.23 18.18 0.74
N THR A 138 1.32 18.10 1.51
CA THR A 138 1.84 19.25 2.28
C THR A 138 2.58 20.24 1.41
N ASN A 139 3.32 19.75 0.41
CA ASN A 139 4.23 20.57 -0.38
C ASN A 139 3.62 21.05 -1.70
N LEU A 140 2.45 20.55 -2.09
CA LEU A 140 1.71 21.07 -3.24
C LEU A 140 1.07 22.41 -2.86
N ASN A 141 1.82 23.49 -3.07
CA ASN A 141 1.30 24.84 -2.83
C ASN A 141 0.35 25.29 -3.95
N PRO A 142 -0.51 26.32 -3.72
CA PRO A 142 -1.47 26.78 -4.71
C PRO A 142 -0.85 27.23 -6.07
N THR A 143 0.33 27.83 -6.05
CA THR A 143 1.02 28.28 -7.25
C THR A 143 1.44 27.10 -8.12
N LEU A 144 2.08 26.10 -7.52
CA LEU A 144 2.48 24.87 -8.21
C LEU A 144 1.26 24.10 -8.71
N ASN A 145 0.20 23.98 -7.90
CA ASN A 145 -1.05 23.34 -8.32
C ASN A 145 -1.63 24.00 -9.57
N THR A 146 -1.73 25.34 -9.57
CA THR A 146 -2.23 26.09 -10.72
C THR A 146 -1.37 25.88 -11.96
N GLU A 147 -0.06 25.87 -11.82
CA GLU A 147 0.87 25.63 -12.92
C GLU A 147 0.67 24.23 -13.54
N ILE A 148 0.60 23.19 -12.70
CA ILE A 148 0.40 21.79 -13.13
C ILE A 148 -0.94 21.65 -13.87
N VAL A 149 -2.01 22.19 -13.31
CA VAL A 149 -3.36 22.16 -13.94
C VAL A 149 -3.36 22.92 -15.28
N THR A 150 -2.70 24.06 -15.35
CA THR A 150 -2.60 24.85 -16.61
C THR A 150 -1.87 24.09 -17.72
N LYS A 151 -0.95 23.16 -17.36
CA LYS A 151 -0.26 22.29 -18.31
C LYS A 151 -1.07 21.10 -18.78
N GLY A 152 -2.19 20.80 -18.12
CA GLY A 152 -3.15 19.79 -18.57
C GLY A 152 -3.49 18.68 -17.57
N THR A 153 -2.81 18.63 -16.43
CA THR A 153 -3.18 17.67 -15.37
C THR A 153 -4.55 18.02 -14.80
N ALA A 154 -5.45 17.05 -14.76
CA ALA A 154 -6.78 17.25 -14.19
C ALA A 154 -6.72 17.51 -12.68
N GLN A 155 -7.41 18.55 -12.20
CA GLN A 155 -7.51 18.85 -10.76
C GLN A 155 -8.02 17.64 -9.97
N ALA A 156 -8.98 16.88 -10.52
CA ALA A 156 -9.53 15.69 -9.88
C ALA A 156 -8.46 14.62 -9.59
N THR A 157 -7.46 14.45 -10.46
CA THR A 157 -6.33 13.53 -10.21
C THR A 157 -5.51 13.99 -9.00
N ILE A 158 -5.23 15.28 -8.92
CA ILE A 158 -4.51 15.88 -7.79
C ILE A 158 -5.30 15.71 -6.49
N ASP A 159 -6.60 16.01 -6.51
CA ASP A 159 -7.47 15.89 -5.36
C ASP A 159 -7.59 14.44 -4.86
N ASN A 160 -7.64 13.47 -5.77
CA ASN A 160 -7.61 12.05 -5.44
C ASN A 160 -6.31 11.67 -4.72
N ILE A 161 -5.15 12.08 -5.23
CA ILE A 161 -3.84 11.80 -4.62
C ILE A 161 -3.79 12.39 -3.20
N ILE A 162 -4.25 13.63 -3.02
CA ILE A 162 -4.34 14.28 -1.70
C ILE A 162 -5.29 13.50 -0.78
N GLY A 163 -6.42 13.03 -1.30
CA GLY A 163 -7.41 12.24 -0.57
C GLY A 163 -6.85 10.94 -0.02
N TYR A 164 -6.02 10.23 -0.78
CA TYR A 164 -5.41 8.96 -0.34
C TYR A 164 -4.58 9.09 0.94
N ALA A 165 -3.95 10.23 1.19
CA ALA A 165 -3.18 10.45 2.42
C ALA A 165 -4.04 10.25 3.68
N ASN A 166 -5.23 10.83 3.70
CA ASN A 166 -6.16 10.69 4.82
C ASN A 166 -6.81 9.30 4.84
N THR A 167 -7.32 8.85 3.70
CA THR A 167 -8.03 7.58 3.59
C THR A 167 -7.14 6.40 4.01
N LEU A 168 -5.87 6.40 3.60
CA LEU A 168 -4.92 5.35 4.00
C LEU A 168 -4.60 5.41 5.49
N LYS A 169 -4.43 6.62 6.06
CA LYS A 169 -4.24 6.82 7.49
C LYS A 169 -5.44 6.28 8.29
N ASP A 170 -6.67 6.63 7.88
CA ASP A 170 -7.89 6.23 8.59
C ASP A 170 -8.11 4.71 8.48
N ALA A 171 -7.82 4.11 7.32
CA ALA A 171 -7.88 2.66 7.13
C ALA A 171 -6.86 1.92 8.02
N ASN A 172 -5.64 2.46 8.17
CA ASN A 172 -4.62 1.91 9.07
C ASN A 172 -5.06 1.99 10.53
N ILE A 173 -5.63 3.13 10.96
CA ILE A 173 -6.16 3.30 12.33
C ILE A 173 -7.29 2.29 12.58
N SER A 174 -8.21 2.11 11.63
CA SER A 174 -9.29 1.13 11.73
C SER A 174 -8.75 -0.28 11.87
N GLN A 175 -7.74 -0.66 11.07
CA GLN A 175 -7.09 -1.97 11.18
C GLN A 175 -6.44 -2.18 12.56
N GLU A 176 -5.73 -1.16 13.08
CA GLU A 176 -5.11 -1.23 14.42
C GLU A 176 -6.16 -1.38 15.54
N THR A 177 -7.34 -0.76 15.39
CA THR A 177 -8.44 -0.92 16.36
C THR A 177 -8.89 -2.38 16.45
N TYR A 178 -8.99 -3.08 15.32
CA TYR A 178 -9.34 -4.52 15.33
C TYR A 178 -8.24 -5.42 15.88
N LYS A 179 -6.98 -4.95 15.92
CA LYS A 179 -5.88 -5.69 16.58
C LYS A 179 -5.86 -5.51 18.10
N GLY A 180 -6.49 -4.47 18.60
CA GLY A 180 -6.50 -4.10 20.03
C GLY A 180 -7.65 -4.72 20.85
N THR A 181 -8.64 -5.30 20.17
CA THR A 181 -9.75 -6.04 20.77
C THR A 181 -9.47 -7.52 20.80
#